data_098b12b26ed18fac43114f1d1b73f33d
#
_entry.id   098b12b26ed18fac43114f1d1b73f33d
#
_cell.length_a   1.000
_cell.length_b   1.000
_cell.length_c   1.000
_cell.angle_alpha   90.00
_cell.angle_beta   90.00
_cell.angle_gamma   90.00
#
_symmetry.space_group_name_H-M   'P 1'
#
loop_
_entity.id
_entity.type
_entity.pdbx_description
1 polymer ?
#
loop_
_entity_poly.entity_id
_entity_poly.type
_entity_poly.pdbx_seq_one_letter_code
_entity_poly.pdbx_strand_id
1 'polypeptide(L)'
;MRIVIVGAGEVGYHVAKSLSAEGHDITVIEEDEERAQKVDNELDVIAIRGNGSRPSVLAEAGVVPGCSVDILVACTNRDEVNIMACWIAKRAGVKRVISRARGLEYTDSPDWARSLGIDVMSSPERSVARQIIELLTVSSAMDAAELFEGVAGIYAFRIAHDSPLIGVPLKDLRFHYPQITAIIVYVQRNGGGFVPYGDNILEEGDLCFIATRKDQIWR
;
A
#
# COMPACT_ATOMS: atom_id res chain seq x y z
N MET A 1 -4.07 13.33 -14.50
CA MET A 1 -3.22 12.25 -15.07
C MET A 1 -4.08 11.36 -15.94
N ARG A 2 -3.47 10.71 -16.94
CA ARG A 2 -4.17 9.71 -17.76
C ARG A 2 -3.82 8.31 -17.25
N ILE A 3 -4.84 7.56 -16.79
CA ILE A 3 -4.66 6.29 -16.11
C ILE A 3 -5.48 5.20 -16.81
N VAL A 4 -4.87 4.05 -17.06
CA VAL A 4 -5.54 2.86 -17.58
C VAL A 4 -5.65 1.81 -16.48
N ILE A 5 -6.86 1.29 -16.26
CA ILE A 5 -7.13 0.24 -15.27
C ILE A 5 -7.58 -1.01 -16.02
N VAL A 6 -6.93 -2.14 -15.77
CA VAL A 6 -7.29 -3.44 -16.34
C VAL A 6 -7.97 -4.29 -15.27
N GLY A 7 -9.25 -4.55 -15.46
CA GLY A 7 -10.14 -5.24 -14.54
C GLY A 7 -11.05 -4.30 -13.75
N ALA A 8 -12.37 -4.52 -13.84
CA ALA A 8 -13.42 -3.82 -13.10
C ALA A 8 -14.05 -4.68 -11.99
N GLY A 9 -13.30 -5.62 -11.44
CA GLY A 9 -13.68 -6.31 -10.21
C GLY A 9 -13.70 -5.35 -9.03
N GLU A 10 -13.90 -5.85 -7.80
CA GLU A 10 -14.00 -5.02 -6.58
C GLU A 10 -12.86 -3.98 -6.48
N VAL A 11 -11.60 -4.43 -6.61
CA VAL A 11 -10.44 -3.55 -6.50
C VAL A 11 -10.41 -2.51 -7.62
N GLY A 12 -10.56 -2.93 -8.88
CA GLY A 12 -10.48 -2.01 -10.02
C GLY A 12 -11.61 -1.01 -10.04
N TYR A 13 -12.83 -1.42 -9.69
CA TYR A 13 -13.97 -0.51 -9.56
C TYR A 13 -13.70 0.58 -8.51
N HIS A 14 -13.23 0.19 -7.31
CA HIS A 14 -12.95 1.17 -6.26
C HIS A 14 -11.80 2.11 -6.60
N VAL A 15 -10.76 1.60 -7.25
CA VAL A 15 -9.64 2.43 -7.74
C VAL A 15 -10.13 3.42 -8.80
N ALA A 16 -10.92 2.96 -9.78
CA ALA A 16 -11.50 3.82 -10.80
C ALA A 16 -12.38 4.91 -10.19
N LYS A 17 -13.26 4.53 -9.25
CA LYS A 17 -14.15 5.45 -8.55
C LYS A 17 -13.40 6.54 -7.77
N SER A 18 -12.37 6.17 -7.03
CA SER A 18 -11.58 7.13 -6.24
C SER A 18 -10.84 8.10 -7.14
N LEU A 19 -10.16 7.57 -8.18
CA LEU A 19 -9.33 8.39 -9.05
C LEU A 19 -10.13 9.27 -10.01
N SER A 20 -11.30 8.82 -10.48
CA SER A 20 -12.20 9.67 -11.28
C SER A 20 -12.74 10.84 -10.44
N ALA A 21 -13.10 10.59 -9.18
CA ALA A 21 -13.54 11.64 -8.25
C ALA A 21 -12.45 12.68 -7.95
N GLU A 22 -11.17 12.33 -8.10
CA GLU A 22 -10.02 13.24 -7.99
C GLU A 22 -9.74 14.02 -9.29
N GLY A 23 -10.55 13.83 -10.35
CA GLY A 23 -10.43 14.53 -11.63
C GLY A 23 -9.32 13.98 -12.54
N HIS A 24 -9.06 12.68 -12.48
CA HIS A 24 -8.14 12.01 -13.39
C HIS A 24 -8.88 11.43 -14.61
N ASP A 25 -8.22 11.41 -15.77
CA ASP A 25 -8.74 10.78 -16.99
C ASP A 25 -8.55 9.26 -16.89
N ILE A 26 -9.64 8.54 -16.66
CA ILE A 26 -9.61 7.09 -16.41
C ILE A 26 -10.15 6.32 -17.61
N THR A 27 -9.42 5.32 -18.06
CA THR A 27 -9.92 4.30 -18.99
C THR A 27 -9.88 2.94 -18.30
N VAL A 28 -11.01 2.23 -18.28
CA VAL A 28 -11.14 0.89 -17.68
C VAL A 28 -11.30 -0.15 -18.78
N ILE A 29 -10.48 -1.20 -18.74
CA ILE A 29 -10.59 -2.38 -19.61
C ILE A 29 -11.19 -3.52 -18.79
N GLU A 30 -12.32 -4.07 -19.21
CA GLU A 30 -12.99 -5.19 -18.54
C GLU A 30 -13.49 -6.21 -19.59
N GLU A 31 -13.29 -7.50 -19.29
CA GLU A 31 -13.70 -8.58 -20.20
C GLU A 31 -15.20 -8.91 -20.06
N ASP A 32 -15.73 -8.79 -18.84
CA ASP A 32 -17.12 -9.04 -18.51
C ASP A 32 -18.00 -7.84 -18.93
N GLU A 33 -19.06 -8.13 -19.68
CA GLU A 33 -19.94 -7.10 -20.23
C GLU A 33 -20.73 -6.35 -19.17
N GLU A 34 -21.27 -7.07 -18.18
CA GLU A 34 -22.09 -6.45 -17.13
C GLU A 34 -21.25 -5.51 -16.26
N ARG A 35 -20.02 -5.92 -15.95
CA ARG A 35 -19.08 -5.07 -15.18
C ARG A 35 -18.60 -3.87 -15.98
N ALA A 36 -18.31 -4.05 -17.26
CA ALA A 36 -17.93 -2.93 -18.13
C ALA A 36 -19.06 -1.90 -18.21
N GLN A 37 -20.31 -2.33 -18.43
CA GLN A 37 -21.48 -1.45 -18.44
C GLN A 37 -21.72 -0.77 -17.10
N LYS A 38 -21.55 -1.50 -15.98
CA LYS A 38 -21.70 -0.93 -14.65
C LYS A 38 -20.72 0.23 -14.41
N VAL A 39 -19.46 0.04 -14.77
CA VAL A 39 -18.44 1.08 -14.62
C VAL A 39 -18.75 2.29 -15.49
N ASP A 40 -19.15 2.07 -16.73
CA ASP A 40 -19.51 3.13 -17.69
C ASP A 40 -20.73 3.95 -17.23
N ASN A 41 -21.72 3.29 -16.62
CA ASN A 41 -22.93 3.95 -16.15
C ASN A 41 -22.76 4.68 -14.79
N GLU A 42 -21.88 4.20 -13.92
CA GLU A 42 -21.78 4.69 -12.54
C GLU A 42 -20.61 5.66 -12.31
N LEU A 43 -19.60 5.68 -13.18
CA LEU A 43 -18.38 6.46 -13.01
C LEU A 43 -18.10 7.35 -14.22
N ASP A 44 -17.42 8.46 -14.00
CA ASP A 44 -16.92 9.32 -15.07
C ASP A 44 -15.59 8.75 -15.61
N VAL A 45 -15.70 7.71 -16.44
CA VAL A 45 -14.58 6.97 -17.03
C VAL A 45 -14.93 6.49 -18.44
N ILE A 46 -13.93 6.11 -19.22
CA ILE A 46 -14.13 5.41 -20.51
C ILE A 46 -14.04 3.91 -20.25
N ALA A 47 -15.08 3.14 -20.51
CA ALA A 47 -15.05 1.69 -20.40
C ALA A 47 -14.80 1.04 -21.77
N ILE A 48 -13.82 0.14 -21.83
CA ILE A 48 -13.49 -0.66 -23.01
C ILE A 48 -13.71 -2.13 -22.67
N ARG A 49 -14.58 -2.80 -23.42
CA ARG A 49 -14.80 -4.23 -23.26
C ARG A 49 -13.71 -5.02 -23.96
N GLY A 50 -12.95 -5.82 -23.21
CA GLY A 50 -11.94 -6.69 -23.79
C GLY A 50 -10.98 -7.27 -22.79
N ASN A 51 -10.09 -8.14 -23.28
CA ASN A 51 -9.05 -8.75 -22.48
C ASN A 51 -7.80 -7.86 -22.49
N GLY A 52 -7.41 -7.37 -21.31
CA GLY A 52 -6.29 -6.43 -21.15
C GLY A 52 -4.90 -7.01 -21.43
N SER A 53 -4.76 -8.32 -21.66
CA SER A 53 -3.50 -8.90 -22.14
C SER A 53 -3.33 -8.81 -23.67
N ARG A 54 -4.35 -8.32 -24.39
CA ARG A 54 -4.30 -8.18 -25.85
C ARG A 54 -3.77 -6.79 -26.25
N PRO A 55 -2.72 -6.73 -27.08
CA PRO A 55 -2.17 -5.44 -27.52
C PRO A 55 -3.18 -4.54 -28.22
N SER A 56 -4.12 -5.11 -28.99
CA SER A 56 -5.17 -4.35 -29.67
C SER A 56 -6.10 -3.64 -28.70
N VAL A 57 -6.53 -4.31 -27.63
CA VAL A 57 -7.40 -3.75 -26.60
C VAL A 57 -6.66 -2.66 -25.79
N LEU A 58 -5.40 -2.90 -25.47
CA LEU A 58 -4.56 -1.89 -24.83
C LEU A 58 -4.34 -0.66 -25.72
N ALA A 59 -4.23 -0.87 -27.04
CA ALA A 59 -4.11 0.23 -27.99
C ALA A 59 -5.39 1.08 -28.07
N GLU A 60 -6.58 0.48 -27.98
CA GLU A 60 -7.86 1.21 -27.86
C GLU A 60 -7.90 2.07 -26.59
N ALA A 61 -7.29 1.62 -25.51
CA ALA A 61 -7.13 2.40 -24.27
C ALA A 61 -6.02 3.45 -24.34
N GLY A 62 -5.41 3.64 -25.52
CA GLY A 62 -4.34 4.61 -25.73
C GLY A 62 -2.94 4.13 -25.34
N VAL A 63 -2.75 2.85 -24.99
CA VAL A 63 -1.44 2.26 -24.68
C VAL A 63 -0.77 1.85 -26.00
N VAL A 64 -0.14 2.81 -26.65
CA VAL A 64 0.59 2.66 -27.92
C VAL A 64 2.02 3.17 -27.76
N PRO A 65 2.98 2.79 -28.61
CA PRO A 65 4.35 3.29 -28.52
C PRO A 65 4.41 4.82 -28.45
N GLY A 66 5.09 5.36 -27.44
CA GLY A 66 5.16 6.79 -27.19
C GLY A 66 3.89 7.42 -26.59
N CYS A 67 3.01 6.63 -26.01
CA CYS A 67 1.74 7.08 -25.42
C CYS A 67 1.93 8.09 -24.29
N SER A 68 0.85 8.86 -24.04
CA SER A 68 0.76 9.81 -22.93
C SER A 68 0.09 9.23 -21.67
N VAL A 69 0.00 7.91 -21.57
CA VAL A 69 -0.53 7.24 -20.37
C VAL A 69 0.50 7.35 -19.25
N ASP A 70 0.07 7.89 -18.11
CA ASP A 70 0.96 8.07 -16.97
C ASP A 70 1.09 6.78 -16.15
N ILE A 71 -0.05 6.10 -15.90
CA ILE A 71 -0.10 4.92 -15.04
C ILE A 71 -0.98 3.84 -15.68
N LEU A 72 -0.55 2.58 -15.60
CA LEU A 72 -1.42 1.43 -15.83
C LEU A 72 -1.48 0.58 -14.55
N VAL A 73 -2.72 0.28 -14.11
CA VAL A 73 -3.00 -0.60 -12.97
C VAL A 73 -3.70 -1.85 -13.48
N ALA A 74 -3.09 -3.01 -13.35
CA ALA A 74 -3.69 -4.28 -13.71
C ALA A 74 -4.08 -5.06 -12.45
N CYS A 75 -5.38 -5.25 -12.24
CA CYS A 75 -5.95 -5.80 -11.01
C CYS A 75 -7.09 -6.82 -11.25
N THR A 76 -7.00 -7.56 -12.35
CA THR A 76 -7.91 -8.68 -12.61
C THR A 76 -7.68 -9.82 -11.60
N ASN A 77 -8.46 -10.88 -11.71
CA ASN A 77 -8.29 -12.12 -10.94
C ASN A 77 -7.30 -13.12 -11.59
N ARG A 78 -6.62 -12.73 -12.69
CA ARG A 78 -5.68 -13.56 -13.45
C ARG A 78 -4.32 -12.89 -13.49
N ASP A 79 -3.37 -13.47 -12.76
CA ASP A 79 -2.02 -12.91 -12.61
C ASP A 79 -1.31 -12.75 -13.96
N GLU A 80 -1.44 -13.74 -14.84
CA GLU A 80 -0.82 -13.72 -16.17
C GLU A 80 -1.35 -12.56 -17.04
N VAL A 81 -2.64 -12.24 -16.93
CA VAL A 81 -3.25 -11.11 -17.63
C VAL A 81 -2.69 -9.80 -17.10
N ASN A 82 -2.58 -9.68 -15.76
CA ASN A 82 -2.06 -8.48 -15.10
C ASN A 82 -0.60 -8.23 -15.48
N ILE A 83 0.23 -9.28 -15.42
CA ILE A 83 1.65 -9.23 -15.75
C ILE A 83 1.84 -8.88 -17.23
N MET A 84 1.10 -9.52 -18.14
CA MET A 84 1.20 -9.27 -19.57
C MET A 84 0.77 -7.85 -19.91
N ALA A 85 -0.34 -7.35 -19.34
CA ALA A 85 -0.79 -5.98 -19.53
C ALA A 85 0.27 -4.96 -19.11
N CYS A 86 0.85 -5.15 -17.91
CA CYS A 86 1.91 -4.30 -17.40
C CYS A 86 3.18 -4.34 -18.29
N TRP A 87 3.58 -5.53 -18.72
CA TRP A 87 4.74 -5.70 -19.60
C TRP A 87 4.56 -4.97 -20.95
N ILE A 88 3.40 -5.13 -21.60
CA ILE A 88 3.07 -4.43 -22.85
C ILE A 88 3.06 -2.92 -22.63
N ALA A 89 2.41 -2.45 -21.57
CA ALA A 89 2.32 -1.04 -21.23
C ALA A 89 3.69 -0.41 -20.99
N LYS A 90 4.56 -1.10 -20.26
CA LYS A 90 5.93 -0.62 -20.02
C LYS A 90 6.72 -0.50 -21.31
N ARG A 91 6.59 -1.46 -22.23
CA ARG A 91 7.19 -1.43 -23.58
C ARG A 91 6.62 -0.32 -24.45
N ALA A 92 5.36 0.04 -24.27
CA ALA A 92 4.72 1.17 -24.95
C ALA A 92 5.18 2.55 -24.41
N GLY A 93 5.84 2.59 -23.26
CA GLY A 93 6.36 3.83 -22.68
C GLY A 93 5.52 4.39 -21.52
N VAL A 94 4.57 3.61 -20.97
CA VAL A 94 3.83 4.00 -19.77
C VAL A 94 4.82 4.21 -18.62
N LYS A 95 4.71 5.35 -17.94
CA LYS A 95 5.70 5.77 -16.92
C LYS A 95 5.73 4.83 -15.74
N ARG A 96 4.57 4.43 -15.23
CA ARG A 96 4.45 3.55 -14.07
C ARG A 96 3.42 2.44 -14.32
N VAL A 97 3.79 1.21 -14.02
CA VAL A 97 2.90 0.05 -14.13
C VAL A 97 2.80 -0.69 -12.81
N ILE A 98 1.58 -1.00 -12.40
CA ILE A 98 1.25 -1.65 -11.13
C ILE A 98 0.49 -2.93 -11.44
N SER A 99 1.01 -4.07 -11.03
CA SER A 99 0.39 -5.38 -11.23
C SER A 99 -0.08 -5.95 -9.89
N ARG A 100 -1.34 -6.40 -9.84
CA ARG A 100 -1.78 -7.30 -8.79
C ARG A 100 -1.32 -8.72 -9.12
N ALA A 101 -0.78 -9.44 -8.15
CA ALA A 101 -0.50 -10.86 -8.25
C ALA A 101 -0.84 -11.57 -6.94
N ARG A 102 -1.44 -12.77 -7.03
CA ARG A 102 -1.80 -13.63 -5.90
C ARG A 102 -0.78 -14.75 -5.71
N GLY A 103 -0.21 -15.23 -6.82
CA GLY A 103 0.76 -16.32 -6.81
C GLY A 103 2.05 -15.93 -6.07
N LEU A 104 2.44 -16.73 -5.10
CA LEU A 104 3.67 -16.52 -4.33
C LEU A 104 4.91 -16.52 -5.24
N GLU A 105 4.89 -17.32 -6.29
CA GLU A 105 5.95 -17.39 -7.30
C GLU A 105 6.24 -16.06 -7.98
N TYR A 106 5.20 -15.19 -8.12
CA TYR A 106 5.33 -13.85 -8.70
C TYR A 106 5.74 -12.80 -7.66
N THR A 107 5.33 -12.97 -6.40
CA THR A 107 5.49 -11.95 -5.36
C THR A 107 6.74 -12.16 -4.50
N ASP A 108 7.31 -13.39 -4.47
CA ASP A 108 8.49 -13.71 -3.68
C ASP A 108 9.80 -13.35 -4.37
N SER A 109 9.76 -12.97 -5.64
CA SER A 109 10.92 -12.59 -6.42
C SER A 109 10.81 -11.16 -6.97
N PRO A 110 11.12 -10.13 -6.16
CA PRO A 110 11.06 -8.73 -6.60
C PRO A 110 11.93 -8.45 -7.84
N ASP A 111 13.05 -9.14 -7.96
CA ASP A 111 13.98 -8.97 -9.10
C ASP A 111 13.37 -9.47 -10.40
N TRP A 112 12.55 -10.51 -10.35
CA TRP A 112 11.82 -10.98 -11.51
C TRP A 112 10.82 -9.93 -12.02
N ALA A 113 10.01 -9.34 -11.13
CA ALA A 113 9.07 -8.28 -11.48
C ALA A 113 9.79 -7.08 -12.10
N ARG A 114 10.91 -6.66 -11.52
CA ARG A 114 11.75 -5.58 -12.05
C ARG A 114 12.33 -5.92 -13.43
N SER A 115 12.73 -7.16 -13.67
CA SER A 115 13.24 -7.58 -14.99
C SER A 115 12.20 -7.47 -16.10
N LEU A 116 10.91 -7.59 -15.77
CA LEU A 116 9.79 -7.34 -16.67
C LEU A 116 9.45 -5.85 -16.80
N GLY A 117 10.08 -4.98 -16.01
CA GLY A 117 9.80 -3.55 -15.96
C GLY A 117 8.54 -3.22 -15.16
N ILE A 118 8.04 -4.12 -14.30
CA ILE A 118 6.91 -3.87 -13.42
C ILE A 118 7.40 -3.07 -12.22
N ASP A 119 6.86 -1.85 -12.04
CA ASP A 119 7.31 -0.93 -11.01
C ASP A 119 6.80 -1.34 -9.61
N VAL A 120 5.58 -1.88 -9.54
CA VAL A 120 4.98 -2.35 -8.29
C VAL A 120 4.22 -3.66 -8.53
N MET A 121 4.55 -4.68 -7.75
CA MET A 121 3.79 -5.91 -7.64
C MET A 121 3.02 -5.90 -6.31
N SER A 122 1.69 -5.90 -6.36
CA SER A 122 0.83 -5.83 -5.17
C SER A 122 0.12 -7.16 -4.94
N SER A 123 0.21 -7.67 -3.72
CA SER A 123 -0.58 -8.83 -3.25
C SER A 123 -1.36 -8.42 -2.00
N PRO A 124 -2.64 -8.02 -2.16
CA PRO A 124 -3.49 -7.64 -1.03
C PRO A 124 -3.60 -8.76 0.02
N GLU A 125 -3.70 -10.00 -0.42
CA GLU A 125 -3.80 -11.17 0.45
C GLU A 125 -2.56 -11.32 1.33
N ARG A 126 -1.39 -11.11 0.76
CA ARG A 126 -0.12 -11.14 1.49
C ARG A 126 0.04 -9.96 2.45
N SER A 127 -0.40 -8.79 2.04
CA SER A 127 -0.38 -7.60 2.91
C SER A 127 -1.26 -7.80 4.13
N VAL A 128 -2.46 -8.33 3.97
CA VAL A 128 -3.36 -8.67 5.09
C VAL A 128 -2.76 -9.77 5.97
N ALA A 129 -2.24 -10.85 5.38
CA ALA A 129 -1.61 -11.93 6.15
C ALA A 129 -0.42 -11.42 6.98
N ARG A 130 0.42 -10.56 6.39
CA ARG A 130 1.54 -9.95 7.10
C ARG A 130 1.04 -9.10 8.26
N GLN A 131 0.04 -8.26 8.05
CA GLN A 131 -0.54 -7.42 9.10
C GLN A 131 -1.11 -8.25 10.25
N ILE A 132 -1.80 -9.35 9.96
CA ILE A 132 -2.29 -10.29 10.99
C ILE A 132 -1.12 -10.90 11.77
N ILE A 133 -0.07 -11.37 11.08
CA ILE A 133 1.12 -11.94 11.73
C ILE A 133 1.81 -10.90 12.61
N GLU A 134 1.93 -9.67 12.15
CA GLU A 134 2.52 -8.58 12.92
C GLU A 134 1.73 -8.30 14.20
N LEU A 135 0.41 -8.22 14.13
CA LEU A 135 -0.45 -8.04 15.30
C LEU A 135 -0.36 -9.22 16.30
N LEU A 136 -0.20 -10.44 15.81
CA LEU A 136 -0.06 -11.63 16.66
C LEU A 136 1.35 -11.77 17.24
N THR A 137 2.37 -11.32 16.53
CA THR A 137 3.78 -11.46 16.96
C THR A 137 4.21 -10.35 17.90
N VAL A 138 3.66 -9.16 17.79
CA VAL A 138 3.92 -8.04 18.72
C VAL A 138 2.80 -8.07 19.77
N SER A 139 2.94 -8.94 20.77
CA SER A 139 1.90 -9.19 21.78
C SER A 139 1.47 -7.97 22.61
N SER A 140 2.23 -6.88 22.58
CA SER A 140 1.93 -5.61 23.24
C SER A 140 1.65 -4.45 22.27
N ALA A 141 1.85 -4.60 20.96
CA ALA A 141 1.49 -3.56 20.01
C ALA A 141 0.02 -3.66 19.61
N MET A 142 -0.66 -2.53 19.61
CA MET A 142 -2.07 -2.43 19.17
C MET A 142 -2.20 -2.19 17.68
N ASP A 143 -1.14 -1.70 17.03
CA ASP A 143 -1.08 -1.43 15.59
C ASP A 143 0.38 -1.40 15.14
N ALA A 144 0.63 -1.73 13.86
CA ALA A 144 1.97 -1.73 13.29
C ALA A 144 1.93 -1.31 11.83
N ALA A 145 2.87 -0.44 11.42
CA ALA A 145 3.09 -0.06 10.03
C ALA A 145 4.56 -0.24 9.67
N GLU A 146 4.86 -1.17 8.77
CA GLU A 146 6.23 -1.37 8.26
C GLU A 146 6.61 -0.27 7.26
N LEU A 147 7.86 0.18 7.34
CA LEU A 147 8.48 1.15 6.46
C LEU A 147 9.74 0.56 5.83
N PHE A 148 10.09 1.04 4.62
CA PHE A 148 11.33 0.67 3.92
C PHE A 148 11.51 -0.85 3.77
N GLU A 149 10.47 -1.53 3.25
CA GLU A 149 10.49 -2.99 3.01
C GLU A 149 10.76 -3.81 4.30
N GLY A 150 10.31 -3.30 5.46
CA GLY A 150 10.45 -3.99 6.74
C GLY A 150 11.76 -3.72 7.50
N VAL A 151 12.57 -2.76 7.06
CA VAL A 151 13.80 -2.37 7.80
C VAL A 151 13.44 -1.60 9.07
N ALA A 152 12.41 -0.77 9.03
CA ALA A 152 11.90 0.01 10.15
C ALA A 152 10.37 -0.06 10.20
N GLY A 153 9.77 0.36 11.30
CA GLY A 153 8.33 0.44 11.45
C GLY A 153 7.91 1.46 12.48
N ILE A 154 6.61 1.78 12.45
CA ILE A 154 5.92 2.52 13.49
C ILE A 154 5.00 1.53 14.19
N TYR A 155 5.10 1.46 15.50
CA TYR A 155 4.36 0.53 16.34
C TYR A 155 3.62 1.30 17.42
N ALA A 156 2.36 0.93 17.67
CA ALA A 156 1.52 1.56 18.68
C ALA A 156 1.47 0.71 19.94
N PHE A 157 1.89 1.28 21.07
CA PHE A 157 1.86 0.65 22.37
C PHE A 157 1.04 1.47 23.35
N ARG A 158 0.21 0.79 24.15
CA ARG A 158 -0.47 1.44 25.26
C ARG A 158 0.39 1.37 26.51
N ILE A 159 0.54 2.49 27.18
CA ILE A 159 1.28 2.57 28.43
C ILE A 159 0.45 1.94 29.55
N ALA A 160 0.93 0.81 30.06
CA ALA A 160 0.30 0.08 31.15
C ALA A 160 0.55 0.79 32.51
N HIS A 161 -0.30 0.52 33.50
CA HIS A 161 -0.22 1.10 34.83
C HIS A 161 1.15 0.91 35.54
N ASP A 162 1.77 -0.22 35.32
CA ASP A 162 3.08 -0.60 35.89
C ASP A 162 4.28 -0.24 35.00
N SER A 163 4.06 0.54 33.95
CA SER A 163 5.14 0.89 33.00
C SER A 163 6.19 1.74 33.68
N PRO A 164 7.48 1.35 33.59
CA PRO A 164 8.57 2.11 34.14
C PRO A 164 8.85 3.42 33.40
N LEU A 165 8.17 3.67 32.29
CA LEU A 165 8.27 4.88 31.49
C LEU A 165 7.40 6.03 32.02
N ILE A 166 6.45 5.73 32.91
CA ILE A 166 5.54 6.73 33.48
C ILE A 166 6.31 7.74 34.33
N GLY A 167 6.04 9.03 34.09
CA GLY A 167 6.64 10.11 34.88
C GLY A 167 8.10 10.45 34.52
N VAL A 168 8.72 9.73 33.57
CA VAL A 168 10.08 10.03 33.11
C VAL A 168 10.02 11.00 31.94
N PRO A 169 10.71 12.17 31.98
CA PRO A 169 10.80 13.04 30.81
C PRO A 169 11.42 12.32 29.63
N LEU A 170 10.87 12.51 28.43
CA LEU A 170 11.30 11.77 27.23
C LEU A 170 12.78 12.00 26.89
N LYS A 171 13.31 13.18 27.19
CA LYS A 171 14.76 13.49 27.01
C LYS A 171 15.67 12.61 27.87
N ASP A 172 15.17 12.12 29.01
CA ASP A 172 15.93 11.33 29.95
C ASP A 172 15.80 9.82 29.73
N LEU A 173 14.84 9.39 28.87
CA LEU A 173 14.61 7.97 28.56
C LEU A 173 15.89 7.30 28.03
N ARG A 174 16.65 7.99 27.18
CA ARG A 174 17.89 7.44 26.61
C ARG A 174 19.01 7.26 27.69
N PHE A 175 18.95 8.02 28.75
CA PHE A 175 19.88 7.88 29.89
C PHE A 175 19.51 6.67 30.76
N HIS A 176 18.19 6.49 31.01
CA HIS A 176 17.68 5.36 31.80
C HIS A 176 17.67 4.04 31.04
N TYR A 177 17.43 4.10 29.73
CA TYR A 177 17.26 2.93 28.85
C TYR A 177 18.13 3.05 27.60
N PRO A 178 19.49 3.04 27.73
CA PRO A 178 20.40 3.27 26.60
C PRO A 178 20.31 2.22 25.48
N GLN A 179 19.76 1.04 25.80
CA GLN A 179 19.53 -0.04 24.84
C GLN A 179 18.33 0.22 23.92
N ILE A 180 17.43 1.14 24.27
CA ILE A 180 16.25 1.44 23.45
C ILE A 180 16.63 2.45 22.37
N THR A 181 16.58 1.99 21.12
CA THR A 181 16.81 2.83 19.93
C THR A 181 15.46 3.09 19.23
N ALA A 182 14.63 3.89 19.88
CA ALA A 182 13.30 4.22 19.40
C ALA A 182 13.00 5.71 19.55
N ILE A 183 12.11 6.22 18.72
CA ILE A 183 11.61 7.60 18.79
C ILE A 183 10.11 7.54 18.95
N ILE A 184 9.58 8.21 19.98
CA ILE A 184 8.13 8.39 20.12
C ILE A 184 7.73 9.53 19.19
N VAL A 185 6.98 9.20 18.13
CA VAL A 185 6.60 10.16 17.07
C VAL A 185 5.26 10.82 17.34
N TYR A 186 4.40 10.17 18.12
CA TYR A 186 3.07 10.69 18.45
C TYR A 186 2.55 10.04 19.72
N VAL A 187 1.78 10.79 20.51
CA VAL A 187 1.10 10.29 21.71
C VAL A 187 -0.38 10.67 21.61
N GLN A 188 -1.25 9.69 21.78
CA GLN A 188 -2.70 9.90 21.89
C GLN A 188 -3.12 9.73 23.35
N ARG A 189 -3.79 10.76 23.90
CA ARG A 189 -4.25 10.86 25.28
C ARG A 189 -5.66 11.44 25.33
N ASN A 190 -6.58 10.78 26.01
CA ASN A 190 -7.95 11.27 26.24
C ASN A 190 -8.70 11.76 24.99
N GLY A 191 -8.55 11.04 23.87
CA GLY A 191 -9.21 11.37 22.60
C GLY A 191 -8.55 12.48 21.78
N GLY A 192 -7.52 13.15 22.31
CA GLY A 192 -6.63 14.07 21.59
C GLY A 192 -5.27 13.45 21.31
N GLY A 193 -4.39 14.20 20.65
CA GLY A 193 -3.04 13.72 20.39
C GLY A 193 -2.06 14.86 20.14
N PHE A 194 -0.78 14.57 20.34
CA PHE A 194 0.31 15.55 20.18
C PHE A 194 1.62 14.88 19.74
N VAL A 195 2.46 15.65 19.07
CA VAL A 195 3.86 15.28 18.82
C VAL A 195 4.65 15.62 20.09
N PRO A 196 5.27 14.63 20.75
CA PRO A 196 5.93 14.87 22.02
C PRO A 196 7.28 15.56 21.86
N TYR A 197 7.63 16.34 22.88
CA TYR A 197 8.93 17.00 23.05
C TYR A 197 9.67 16.40 24.26
N GLY A 198 10.95 16.70 24.37
CA GLY A 198 11.82 16.15 25.42
C GLY A 198 11.33 16.30 26.86
N ASP A 199 10.63 17.39 27.18
CA ASP A 199 10.11 17.64 28.54
C ASP A 199 8.73 16.97 28.81
N ASN A 200 8.10 16.38 27.80
CA ASN A 200 6.85 15.66 28.02
C ASN A 200 7.12 14.36 28.80
N ILE A 201 6.12 13.98 29.58
CA ILE A 201 6.08 12.72 30.32
C ILE A 201 4.92 11.84 29.79
N LEU A 202 5.11 10.53 29.85
CA LEU A 202 4.06 9.56 29.53
C LEU A 202 3.19 9.30 30.77
N GLU A 203 1.92 9.05 30.52
CA GLU A 203 0.93 8.72 31.54
C GLU A 203 0.31 7.36 31.25
N GLU A 204 -0.27 6.76 32.27
CA GLU A 204 -1.03 5.53 32.12
C GLU A 204 -2.14 5.71 31.09
N GLY A 205 -2.31 4.73 30.21
CA GLY A 205 -3.35 4.73 29.19
C GLY A 205 -2.98 5.46 27.90
N ASP A 206 -1.85 6.19 27.87
CA ASP A 206 -1.34 6.79 26.63
C ASP A 206 -1.16 5.74 25.54
N LEU A 207 -1.59 6.05 24.33
CA LEU A 207 -1.24 5.28 23.15
C LEU A 207 -0.05 5.96 22.43
N CYS A 208 1.11 5.34 22.54
CA CYS A 208 2.37 5.85 22.01
C CYS A 208 2.68 5.20 20.67
N PHE A 209 2.93 6.02 19.66
CA PHE A 209 3.44 5.57 18.36
C PHE A 209 4.95 5.73 18.33
N ILE A 210 5.66 4.61 18.20
CA ILE A 210 7.11 4.52 18.32
C ILE A 210 7.70 4.11 16.97
N ALA A 211 8.60 4.93 16.44
CA ALA A 211 9.39 4.58 15.27
C ALA A 211 10.70 3.88 15.71
N THR A 212 10.93 2.68 15.21
CA THR A 212 12.14 1.91 15.49
C THR A 212 12.49 0.94 14.38
N ARG A 213 13.69 0.39 14.41
CA ARG A 213 14.07 -0.71 13.52
C ARG A 213 13.39 -2.01 13.96
N LYS A 214 13.07 -2.88 13.00
CA LYS A 214 12.38 -4.15 13.28
C LYS A 214 13.16 -5.06 14.25
N ASP A 215 14.49 -5.09 14.14
CA ASP A 215 15.36 -5.89 14.99
C ASP A 215 15.49 -5.35 16.44
N GLN A 216 14.96 -4.17 16.73
CA GLN A 216 15.03 -3.52 18.05
C GLN A 216 13.70 -3.61 18.84
N ILE A 217 12.62 -4.04 18.19
CA ILE A 217 11.29 -4.02 18.82
C ILE A 217 11.13 -5.09 19.93
N TRP A 218 12.02 -6.11 19.93
CA TRP A 218 11.98 -7.25 20.85
C TRP A 218 12.94 -7.14 22.03
N ARG A 219 13.59 -6.01 22.21
CA ARG A 219 14.53 -5.76 23.29
C ARG A 219 13.97 -4.77 24.29
#